data_530e1b263d52b70679bf7327bc74086f
#
_entry.id   530e1b263d52b70679bf7327bc74086f
#
_cell.length_a   1.000
_cell.length_b   1.000
_cell.length_c   1.000
_cell.angle_alpha   90.00
_cell.angle_beta   90.00
_cell.angle_gamma   90.00
#
_symmetry.space_group_name_H-M   'P 1'
#
loop_
_entity.id
_entity.type
_entity.pdbx_description
1 polymer ?
#
loop_
_entity_poly.entity_id
_entity_poly.type
_entity_poly.pdbx_seq_one_letter_code
_entity_poly.pdbx_strand_id
1 'polypeptide(L)'
;MDDFDTLQGQWRQVRFEANGIIDPPDDHGGHGAITIIEGDTFSVRRGGGEVLLAGHFVLDTAGQPKSITWIDSMGDDAGKRLPASYVLDDDQFLFIAADEGMAQPTAFVTSPGLTLRGFVRHRP
;
A
#
# COMPACT_ATOMS: atom_id res chain seq x y z
N MET A 1 18.86 5.88 -7.91
CA MET A 1 17.72 6.54 -7.22
C MET A 1 17.36 5.74 -5.99
N ASP A 2 16.90 6.41 -4.96
CA ASP A 2 16.45 5.73 -3.75
C ASP A 2 14.98 5.25 -3.93
N ASP A 3 14.51 4.49 -2.97
CA ASP A 3 13.16 3.92 -3.03
C ASP A 3 12.08 5.01 -2.99
N PHE A 4 12.33 6.12 -2.28
CA PHE A 4 11.37 7.22 -2.25
C PHE A 4 11.14 7.78 -3.66
N ASP A 5 12.20 8.01 -4.41
CA ASP A 5 12.10 8.50 -5.79
C ASP A 5 11.48 7.48 -6.72
N THR A 6 11.85 6.21 -6.58
CA THR A 6 11.30 5.12 -7.40
C THR A 6 9.81 4.96 -7.19
N LEU A 7 9.34 5.17 -5.97
CA LEU A 7 7.92 5.00 -5.62
C LEU A 7 7.03 6.10 -6.21
N GLN A 8 7.58 7.25 -6.57
CA GLN A 8 6.80 8.37 -7.09
C GLN A 8 6.06 8.00 -8.37
N GLY A 9 4.83 8.49 -8.54
CA GLY A 9 4.04 8.30 -9.74
C GLY A 9 2.76 7.55 -9.49
N GLN A 10 2.30 6.83 -10.52
CA GLN A 10 1.01 6.15 -10.49
C GLN A 10 1.21 4.64 -10.53
N TRP A 11 0.40 3.95 -9.73
CA TRP A 11 0.46 2.50 -9.58
C TRP A 11 -0.93 1.91 -9.71
N ARG A 12 -1.07 0.83 -10.50
CA ARG A 12 -2.34 0.12 -10.66
C ARG A 12 -2.32 -1.15 -9.81
N GLN A 13 -3.33 -1.30 -8.94
CA GLN A 13 -3.43 -2.48 -8.09
C GLN A 13 -3.84 -3.68 -8.94
N VAL A 14 -3.07 -4.76 -8.83
CA VAL A 14 -3.30 -6.00 -9.57
C VAL A 14 -3.43 -7.22 -8.65
N ARG A 15 -3.19 -7.06 -7.35
CA ARG A 15 -3.26 -8.16 -6.40
C ARG A 15 -3.76 -7.64 -5.05
N PHE A 16 -4.66 -8.40 -4.42
CA PHE A 16 -5.16 -8.07 -3.09
C PHE A 16 -5.44 -9.37 -2.32
N GLU A 17 -4.91 -9.47 -1.10
CA GLU A 17 -5.18 -10.56 -0.17
C GLU A 17 -5.36 -9.97 1.22
N ALA A 18 -6.31 -10.51 1.98
CA ALA A 18 -6.51 -10.11 3.36
C ALA A 18 -6.97 -11.32 4.16
N ASN A 19 -6.46 -11.43 5.39
CA ASN A 19 -6.86 -12.48 6.33
C ASN A 19 -6.74 -13.90 5.75
N GLY A 20 -5.75 -14.11 4.88
CA GLY A 20 -5.53 -15.39 4.22
C GLY A 20 -6.39 -15.65 3.00
N ILE A 21 -7.23 -14.70 2.57
CA ILE A 21 -8.15 -14.85 1.43
C ILE A 21 -7.64 -14.01 0.26
N ILE A 22 -7.44 -14.64 -0.90
CA ILE A 22 -7.00 -13.99 -2.13
C ILE A 22 -8.21 -13.27 -2.75
N ASP A 23 -7.99 -12.00 -3.19
CA ASP A 23 -9.00 -11.16 -3.83
C ASP A 23 -10.30 -11.03 -3.03
N PRO A 24 -10.24 -10.76 -1.71
CA PRO A 24 -11.46 -10.51 -0.96
C PRO A 24 -12.13 -9.20 -1.40
N PRO A 25 -13.42 -9.00 -1.11
CA PRO A 25 -14.08 -7.72 -1.38
C PRO A 25 -13.33 -6.58 -0.71
N ASP A 26 -13.17 -5.45 -1.42
CA ASP A 26 -12.42 -4.30 -0.93
C ASP A 26 -13.05 -3.00 -1.42
N ASP A 27 -13.52 -2.19 -0.48
CA ASP A 27 -14.11 -0.89 -0.79
C ASP A 27 -13.05 0.20 -1.05
N HIS A 28 -11.77 -0.10 -0.76
CA HIS A 28 -10.68 0.86 -0.84
C HIS A 28 -9.66 0.48 -1.92
N GLY A 29 -10.14 0.17 -3.11
CA GLY A 29 -9.24 -0.05 -4.21
C GLY A 29 -9.01 -1.51 -4.56
N GLY A 30 -10.01 -2.18 -5.05
CA GLY A 30 -9.86 -3.48 -5.68
C GLY A 30 -9.03 -3.39 -6.97
N HIS A 31 -9.06 -4.43 -7.77
CA HIS A 31 -8.35 -4.47 -9.05
C HIS A 31 -8.70 -3.26 -9.91
N GLY A 32 -7.69 -2.65 -10.51
CA GLY A 32 -7.86 -1.51 -11.40
C GLY A 32 -7.85 -0.16 -10.72
N ALA A 33 -7.88 -0.10 -9.39
CA ALA A 33 -7.72 1.18 -8.71
C ALA A 33 -6.31 1.73 -8.92
N ILE A 34 -6.19 3.05 -9.00
CA ILE A 34 -4.90 3.72 -9.21
C ILE A 34 -4.47 4.38 -7.91
N THR A 35 -3.27 4.04 -7.45
CA THR A 35 -2.64 4.70 -6.32
C THR A 35 -1.64 5.72 -6.84
N ILE A 36 -1.78 6.96 -6.41
CA ILE A 36 -0.91 8.06 -6.81
C ILE A 36 -0.01 8.40 -5.64
N ILE A 37 1.30 8.31 -5.85
CA ILE A 37 2.32 8.68 -4.86
C ILE A 37 2.94 10.00 -5.30
N GLU A 38 2.85 11.00 -4.44
CA GLU A 38 3.31 12.35 -4.73
C GLU A 38 3.97 12.91 -3.47
N GLY A 39 5.32 12.96 -3.49
CA GLY A 39 6.07 13.24 -2.28
C GLY A 39 5.84 12.14 -1.25
N ASP A 40 5.55 12.52 -0.01
CA ASP A 40 5.24 11.58 1.07
C ASP A 40 3.73 11.33 1.22
N THR A 41 2.92 11.71 0.23
CA THR A 41 1.47 11.51 0.25
C THR A 41 1.04 10.45 -0.74
N PHE A 42 -0.10 9.83 -0.45
CA PHE A 42 -0.72 8.89 -1.37
C PHE A 42 -2.21 9.16 -1.50
N SER A 43 -2.77 8.79 -2.64
CA SER A 43 -4.22 8.72 -2.82
C SER A 43 -4.56 7.49 -3.65
N VAL A 44 -5.68 6.86 -3.34
CA VAL A 44 -6.20 5.73 -4.09
C VAL A 44 -7.45 6.21 -4.81
N ARG A 45 -7.49 6.04 -6.12
CA ARG A 45 -8.58 6.57 -6.94
C ARG A 45 -9.19 5.50 -7.83
N ARG A 46 -10.50 5.57 -7.98
CA ARG A 46 -11.24 4.74 -8.94
C ARG A 46 -11.31 5.47 -10.28
N GLY A 47 -11.58 4.75 -11.35
CA GLY A 47 -11.81 5.36 -12.67
C GLY A 47 -12.82 6.50 -12.55
N GLY A 48 -12.55 7.66 -13.19
CA GLY A 48 -13.35 8.86 -13.04
C GLY A 48 -12.84 9.81 -11.95
N GLY A 49 -11.83 9.44 -11.17
CA GLY A 49 -11.16 10.34 -10.23
C GLY A 49 -11.72 10.34 -8.81
N GLU A 50 -12.68 9.46 -8.49
CA GLU A 50 -13.19 9.36 -7.12
C GLU A 50 -12.07 8.91 -6.19
N VAL A 51 -11.82 9.69 -5.12
CA VAL A 51 -10.81 9.35 -4.12
C VAL A 51 -11.40 8.38 -3.11
N LEU A 52 -10.85 7.17 -3.06
CA LEU A 52 -11.29 6.11 -2.15
C LEU A 52 -10.54 6.17 -0.82
N LEU A 53 -9.28 6.59 -0.85
CA LEU A 53 -8.42 6.65 0.31
C LEU A 53 -7.31 7.65 0.05
N ALA A 54 -6.82 8.29 1.09
CA ALA A 54 -5.69 9.21 1.00
C ALA A 54 -4.98 9.28 2.34
N GLY A 55 -3.72 9.73 2.33
CA GLY A 55 -2.94 9.89 3.53
C GLY A 55 -1.48 10.19 3.20
N HIS A 56 -0.59 9.81 4.11
CA HIS A 56 0.84 9.94 3.91
C HIS A 56 1.57 8.70 4.43
N PHE A 57 2.88 8.62 4.20
CA PHE A 57 3.65 7.45 4.56
C PHE A 57 5.06 7.82 4.97
N VAL A 58 5.71 6.90 5.68
CA VAL A 58 7.11 7.01 6.07
C VAL A 58 7.84 5.75 5.62
N LEU A 59 8.96 5.92 4.91
CA LEU A 59 9.80 4.80 4.48
C LEU A 59 10.96 4.59 5.44
N ASP A 60 11.31 3.32 5.68
CA ASP A 60 12.56 2.93 6.33
C ASP A 60 13.21 1.86 5.46
N THR A 61 14.29 2.23 4.78
CA THR A 61 15.00 1.34 3.86
C THR A 61 16.16 0.60 4.52
N ALA A 62 16.44 0.88 5.79
CA ALA A 62 17.54 0.23 6.51
C ALA A 62 17.18 -1.14 7.07
N GLY A 63 15.89 -1.45 7.20
CA GLY A 63 15.42 -2.72 7.76
C GLY A 63 15.46 -3.88 6.79
N GLN A 64 15.32 -5.08 7.34
CA GLN A 64 15.18 -6.31 6.56
C GLN A 64 13.99 -7.10 7.14
N PRO A 65 12.81 -7.06 6.51
CA PRO A 65 12.49 -6.34 5.27
C PRO A 65 12.40 -4.82 5.46
N LYS A 66 12.49 -4.08 4.35
CA LYS A 66 12.25 -2.63 4.35
C LYS A 66 10.81 -2.35 4.76
N SER A 67 10.58 -1.21 5.39
CA SER A 67 9.25 -0.88 5.89
C SER A 67 8.68 0.39 5.28
N ILE A 68 7.35 0.41 5.18
CA ILE A 68 6.57 1.60 4.87
C ILE A 68 5.45 1.68 5.89
N THR A 69 5.35 2.80 6.59
CA THR A 69 4.26 3.02 7.54
C THR A 69 3.21 3.88 6.88
N TRP A 70 2.02 3.34 6.70
CA TRP A 70 0.89 4.06 6.12
C TRP A 70 0.11 4.78 7.20
N ILE A 71 -0.23 6.04 6.95
CA ILE A 71 -1.02 6.86 7.88
C ILE A 71 -2.18 7.43 7.08
N ASP A 72 -3.36 6.85 7.24
CA ASP A 72 -4.53 7.26 6.49
C ASP A 72 -5.04 8.61 7.02
N SER A 73 -5.49 9.48 6.12
CA SER A 73 -6.08 10.76 6.48
C SER A 73 -7.62 10.75 6.38
N MET A 74 -8.19 9.64 5.91
CA MET A 74 -9.64 9.48 5.78
C MET A 74 -10.01 8.01 5.97
N GLY A 75 -11.31 7.74 6.16
CA GLY A 75 -11.81 6.38 6.35
C GLY A 75 -11.74 5.94 7.81
N ASP A 76 -12.00 4.65 8.03
CA ASP A 76 -12.11 4.08 9.38
C ASP A 76 -10.79 4.09 10.13
N ASP A 77 -9.66 4.06 9.41
CA ASP A 77 -8.33 4.03 10.01
C ASP A 77 -7.63 5.39 10.03
N ALA A 78 -8.38 6.48 9.83
CA ALA A 78 -7.80 7.82 9.80
C ALA A 78 -7.00 8.11 11.07
N GLY A 79 -5.75 8.55 10.88
CA GLY A 79 -4.82 8.88 11.97
C GLY A 79 -4.08 7.69 12.55
N LYS A 80 -4.42 6.46 12.15
CA LYS A 80 -3.73 5.27 12.63
C LYS A 80 -2.47 5.02 11.83
N ARG A 81 -1.47 4.43 12.48
CA ARG A 81 -0.23 4.00 11.82
C ARG A 81 -0.31 2.52 11.53
N LEU A 82 -0.18 2.17 10.25
CA LEU A 82 -0.30 0.79 9.78
C LEU A 82 1.09 0.34 9.31
N PRO A 83 1.81 -0.44 10.13
CA PRO A 83 3.15 -0.87 9.77
C PRO A 83 3.11 -1.88 8.63
N ALA A 84 3.98 -1.72 7.65
CA ALA A 84 4.04 -2.60 6.48
C ALA A 84 5.48 -2.90 6.10
N SER A 85 5.66 -4.04 5.45
CA SER A 85 6.90 -4.41 4.77
C SER A 85 6.67 -4.35 3.27
N TYR A 86 7.69 -4.01 2.49
CA TYR A 86 7.52 -3.86 1.06
C TYR A 86 8.72 -4.35 0.26
N VAL A 87 8.46 -4.65 -1.01
CA VAL A 87 9.48 -4.82 -2.04
C VAL A 87 9.10 -3.92 -3.22
N LEU A 88 10.11 -3.36 -3.85
CA LEU A 88 9.92 -2.34 -4.88
C LEU A 88 11.00 -2.45 -5.96
N ASP A 89 10.58 -2.39 -7.23
CA ASP A 89 11.46 -2.13 -8.35
C ASP A 89 10.82 -1.08 -9.27
N ASP A 90 11.38 -0.84 -10.45
CA ASP A 90 10.90 0.23 -11.32
C ASP A 90 9.46 0.04 -11.79
N ASP A 91 8.98 -1.19 -11.88
CA ASP A 91 7.68 -1.51 -12.46
C ASP A 91 6.73 -2.22 -11.51
N GLN A 92 7.21 -2.69 -10.36
CA GLN A 92 6.39 -3.46 -9.42
C GLN A 92 6.57 -2.98 -7.98
N PHE A 93 5.47 -2.95 -7.25
CA PHE A 93 5.45 -2.57 -5.85
C PHE A 93 4.51 -3.53 -5.10
N LEU A 94 5.02 -4.14 -4.05
CA LEU A 94 4.25 -5.07 -3.23
C LEU A 94 4.44 -4.68 -1.76
N PHE A 95 3.35 -4.61 -1.00
CA PHE A 95 3.48 -4.45 0.44
C PHE A 95 2.51 -5.34 1.18
N ILE A 96 2.86 -5.66 2.42
CA ILE A 96 1.97 -6.33 3.36
C ILE A 96 1.88 -5.47 4.61
N ALA A 97 0.68 -5.03 4.95
CA ALA A 97 0.42 -4.12 6.05
C ALA A 97 -0.27 -4.85 7.20
N ALA A 98 0.07 -4.47 8.42
CA ALA A 98 -0.59 -4.95 9.63
C ALA A 98 -1.54 -3.88 10.17
N ASP A 99 -2.54 -4.31 10.93
CA ASP A 99 -3.43 -3.41 11.64
C ASP A 99 -2.66 -2.62 12.70
N GLU A 100 -3.23 -1.50 13.13
CA GLU A 100 -2.63 -0.66 14.17
C GLU A 100 -2.34 -1.47 15.43
N GLY A 101 -1.15 -1.27 15.99
CA GLY A 101 -0.74 -1.96 17.21
C GLY A 101 -0.11 -3.33 17.00
N MET A 102 -0.14 -3.85 15.77
CA MET A 102 0.54 -5.10 15.45
C MET A 102 1.98 -4.83 15.00
N ALA A 103 2.81 -5.86 15.10
CA ALA A 103 4.20 -5.77 14.64
C ALA A 103 4.26 -5.73 13.11
N GLN A 104 5.36 -5.13 12.58
CA GLN A 104 5.63 -5.17 11.16
C GLN A 104 5.70 -6.62 10.67
N PRO A 105 4.99 -6.97 9.58
CA PRO A 105 5.07 -8.32 9.02
C PRO A 105 6.48 -8.65 8.53
N THR A 106 6.91 -9.90 8.70
CA THR A 106 8.23 -10.35 8.26
C THR A 106 8.18 -11.28 7.06
N ALA A 107 6.99 -11.71 6.65
CA ALA A 107 6.78 -12.54 5.48
C ALA A 107 5.58 -12.01 4.69
N PHE A 108 5.57 -12.27 3.38
CA PHE A 108 4.51 -11.78 2.50
C PHE A 108 3.40 -12.84 2.35
N VAL A 109 2.90 -13.28 3.50
CA VAL A 109 1.81 -14.25 3.61
C VAL A 109 0.76 -13.66 4.56
N THR A 110 -0.49 -13.58 4.11
CA THR A 110 -1.54 -12.98 4.92
C THR A 110 -2.10 -13.97 5.95
N SER A 111 -2.55 -13.40 7.05
CA SER A 111 -3.26 -14.05 8.14
C SER A 111 -4.15 -12.99 8.77
N PRO A 112 -4.98 -13.32 9.78
CA PRO A 112 -5.83 -12.31 10.41
C PRO A 112 -5.04 -11.07 10.84
N GLY A 113 -5.53 -9.88 10.44
CA GLY A 113 -4.89 -8.60 10.71
C GLY A 113 -3.86 -8.15 9.70
N LEU A 114 -3.59 -8.95 8.65
CA LEU A 114 -2.62 -8.60 7.61
C LEU A 114 -3.32 -8.41 6.25
N THR A 115 -2.89 -7.40 5.51
CA THR A 115 -3.40 -7.10 4.16
C THR A 115 -2.22 -6.96 3.20
N LEU A 116 -2.27 -7.71 2.09
CA LEU A 116 -1.24 -7.66 1.05
C LEU A 116 -1.82 -7.00 -0.20
N ARG A 117 -1.09 -6.04 -0.77
CA ARG A 117 -1.47 -5.38 -2.03
C ARG A 117 -0.27 -5.37 -2.97
N GLY A 118 -0.52 -5.74 -4.22
CA GLY A 118 0.49 -5.73 -5.27
C GLY A 118 0.08 -4.79 -6.39
N PHE A 119 1.07 -4.08 -6.94
CA PHE A 119 0.85 -3.03 -7.93
C PHE A 119 1.85 -3.17 -9.07
N VAL A 120 1.43 -2.69 -10.25
CA VAL A 120 2.34 -2.47 -11.37
C VAL A 120 2.33 -0.98 -11.72
N ARG A 121 3.43 -0.49 -12.28
CA ARG A 121 3.54 0.89 -12.70
C ARG A 121 2.43 1.20 -13.72
N HIS A 122 1.63 2.22 -13.45
CA HIS A 122 0.59 2.68 -14.36
C HIS A 122 1.18 3.73 -15.29
N ARG A 123 1.15 3.44 -16.59
CA ARG A 123 1.60 4.38 -17.63
C ARG A 123 0.39 4.75 -18.47
N PRO A 124 -0.04 6.03 -18.41
CA PRO A 124 -1.16 6.49 -19.22
C PRO A 124 -0.87 6.37 -20.72
#